data_2d07aef17054adc15cfb9cf50724c726
#
_entry.id   2d07aef17054adc15cfb9cf50724c726
#
_cell.length_a   1.000
_cell.length_b   1.000
_cell.length_c   1.000
_cell.angle_alpha   90.00
_cell.angle_beta   90.00
_cell.angle_gamma   90.00
#
_symmetry.space_group_name_H-M   'P 1'
#
loop_
_entity.id
_entity.type
_entity.pdbx_description
1 polymer ?
#
loop_
_entity_poly.entity_id
_entity_poly.type
_entity_poly.pdbx_seq_one_letter_code
_entity_poly.pdbx_strand_id
1 'polypeptide(L)'
;MWTDVGFSTSVGDVVEPNPLSGAFVQVDQAEQLWMKCTVALREQVSEAVWLTTFSMVTPLDLQGTALSVAVPSSVVKERIETRYLTLVNGALTDIGQSSVRLSIEVQTDVAPASSNFSPARSTGFSGDVPSDADNLLTTPPNLGTTPAPEQELGLPVNPRYTFDAFVTGTSNRFAHAAALSVAETPAKSYNPLFIYGDAGLGKTHLLQAIANYVREIYPGHQVRYVSTEQFLNQYVDAIRQNTMPEFKKRYREIDVLLLDDIQIIEGKEGLQEELFHTFESLYQANAQIVLSSDRPPDAISTLEDRLRSRFKMGLITEINPPELETRLAILRKKAEREPIAPPADVLEFIASNITNNIRELEGALIRVCAFASLTGNPLTVELAEGVLSDILTNTQPRPITPALILEKTSEMFDFTIDEIRGQSRRRPLVTARQIGMYVMREMTDLSYPAIARDFGGRDHTTVIHAVEKISGLMKERRQIYDQVTELTQRIRNS
;
A
#
# COMPACT_ATOMS: atom_id res chain seq x y z
N MET A 1 1.64 -11.19 100.47
CA MET A 1 0.22 -10.95 100.75
C MET A 1 -0.45 -10.83 99.37
N TRP A 2 -1.20 -11.85 98.99
CA TRP A 2 -2.27 -11.88 97.99
C TRP A 2 -1.89 -11.59 96.53
N THR A 3 -2.32 -12.31 95.51
CA THR A 3 -2.90 -13.70 95.20
C THR A 3 -2.91 -13.84 93.69
N ASP A 4 -2.63 -15.05 93.25
CA ASP A 4 -2.83 -15.55 91.91
C ASP A 4 -4.25 -15.31 91.36
N VAL A 5 -4.36 -14.94 90.10
CA VAL A 5 -5.49 -15.36 89.28
C VAL A 5 -4.93 -15.63 87.85
N GLY A 6 -4.93 -16.91 87.52
CA GLY A 6 -4.63 -17.38 86.14
C GLY A 6 -5.72 -17.02 85.17
N PHE A 7 -5.32 -16.69 83.96
CA PHE A 7 -6.20 -16.69 82.78
C PHE A 7 -5.61 -17.55 81.69
N SER A 8 -6.37 -18.54 81.30
CA SER A 8 -6.21 -19.47 80.19
C SER A 8 -6.16 -18.67 78.87
N THR A 9 -5.11 -18.86 78.06
CA THR A 9 -5.08 -18.42 76.68
C THR A 9 -5.60 -19.51 75.77
N SER A 10 -6.74 -19.26 75.16
CA SER A 10 -7.26 -20.03 74.04
C SER A 10 -6.45 -19.71 72.77
N VAL A 11 -6.08 -20.78 72.12
CA VAL A 11 -5.44 -20.80 70.78
C VAL A 11 -6.35 -20.08 69.80
N GLY A 12 -5.88 -18.94 69.25
CA GLY A 12 -6.54 -18.24 68.16
C GLY A 12 -6.22 -18.91 66.83
N ASP A 13 -7.26 -19.18 66.07
CA ASP A 13 -7.21 -19.69 64.71
C ASP A 13 -6.36 -18.81 63.81
N VAL A 14 -5.39 -19.40 63.15
CA VAL A 14 -4.65 -18.78 62.03
C VAL A 14 -5.58 -18.76 60.85
N VAL A 15 -6.16 -17.60 60.55
CA VAL A 15 -6.89 -17.37 59.29
C VAL A 15 -5.87 -17.29 58.15
N GLU A 16 -5.83 -18.27 57.28
CA GLU A 16 -5.07 -18.22 56.04
C GLU A 16 -5.59 -17.04 55.16
N PRO A 17 -4.74 -16.23 54.57
CA PRO A 17 -5.19 -15.15 53.71
C PRO A 17 -5.80 -15.71 52.42
N ASN A 18 -7.02 -15.28 52.12
CA ASN A 18 -7.77 -15.59 50.94
C ASN A 18 -6.98 -15.21 49.65
N PRO A 19 -6.71 -16.15 48.71
CA PRO A 19 -5.92 -15.86 47.52
C PRO A 19 -6.51 -14.80 46.58
N LEU A 20 -7.79 -14.47 46.70
CA LEU A 20 -8.47 -13.41 45.96
C LEU A 20 -8.13 -11.98 46.43
N SER A 21 -7.64 -11.81 47.63
CA SER A 21 -7.25 -10.49 48.20
C SER A 21 -5.94 -9.97 47.60
N GLY A 22 -5.01 -10.85 47.21
CA GLY A 22 -3.74 -10.48 46.60
C GLY A 22 -3.86 -9.95 45.17
N ALA A 23 -4.78 -10.49 44.38
CA ALA A 23 -4.97 -10.09 42.98
C ALA A 23 -5.56 -8.67 42.87
N PHE A 24 -6.50 -8.31 43.70
CA PHE A 24 -7.09 -6.94 43.72
C PHE A 24 -6.09 -5.86 44.12
N VAL A 25 -5.17 -6.16 45.01
CA VAL A 25 -4.14 -5.18 45.46
C VAL A 25 -3.08 -4.97 44.36
N GLN A 26 -2.78 -5.97 43.55
CA GLN A 26 -1.79 -5.87 42.47
C GLN A 26 -2.33 -5.08 41.26
N VAL A 27 -3.60 -5.21 40.90
CA VAL A 27 -4.27 -4.44 39.84
C VAL A 27 -4.29 -2.94 40.21
N ASP A 28 -4.63 -2.62 41.46
CA ASP A 28 -4.69 -1.23 41.94
C ASP A 28 -3.30 -0.56 41.92
N GLN A 29 -2.23 -1.32 42.19
CA GLN A 29 -0.85 -0.85 42.10
C GLN A 29 -0.39 -0.63 40.64
N ALA A 30 -0.79 -1.51 39.72
CA ALA A 30 -0.50 -1.36 38.30
C ALA A 30 -1.19 -0.13 37.73
N GLU A 31 -2.46 0.11 38.06
CA GLU A 31 -3.21 1.30 37.65
C GLU A 31 -2.58 2.59 38.15
N GLN A 32 -2.21 2.65 39.44
CA GLN A 32 -1.57 3.84 40.02
C GLN A 32 -0.20 4.12 39.39
N LEU A 33 0.58 3.07 39.08
CA LEU A 33 1.87 3.20 38.44
C LEU A 33 1.72 3.68 37.01
N TRP A 34 0.82 3.07 36.25
CA TRP A 34 0.53 3.45 34.86
C TRP A 34 0.02 4.88 34.77
N MET A 35 -0.89 5.30 35.68
CA MET A 35 -1.40 6.66 35.73
C MET A 35 -0.27 7.70 35.97
N LYS A 36 0.71 7.43 36.81
CA LYS A 36 1.87 8.30 36.98
C LYS A 36 2.77 8.33 35.73
N CYS A 37 2.98 7.17 35.11
CA CYS A 37 3.74 7.04 33.87
C CYS A 37 3.07 7.81 32.71
N THR A 38 1.75 7.74 32.60
CA THR A 38 1.00 8.46 31.56
C THR A 38 1.07 9.97 31.66
N VAL A 39 1.15 10.53 32.88
CA VAL A 39 1.36 11.96 33.05
C VAL A 39 2.72 12.40 32.48
N ALA A 40 3.79 11.66 32.76
CA ALA A 40 5.12 11.95 32.22
C ALA A 40 5.22 11.72 30.70
N LEU A 41 4.55 10.70 30.18
CA LEU A 41 4.49 10.44 28.76
C LEU A 41 3.73 11.49 27.96
N ARG A 42 2.65 12.03 28.53
CA ARG A 42 1.80 13.01 27.84
C ARG A 42 2.53 14.32 27.54
N GLU A 43 3.52 14.69 28.37
CA GLU A 43 4.37 15.84 28.10
C GLU A 43 5.41 15.64 27.01
N GLN A 44 5.74 14.36 26.70
CA GLN A 44 6.81 13.99 25.78
C GLN A 44 6.29 13.53 24.39
N VAL A 45 4.98 13.28 24.26
CA VAL A 45 4.36 12.85 23.00
C VAL A 45 3.34 13.86 22.49
N SER A 46 3.13 13.89 21.17
CA SER A 46 2.07 14.71 20.59
C SER A 46 0.70 14.16 20.97
N GLU A 47 -0.32 15.03 20.99
CA GLU A 47 -1.69 14.63 21.34
C GLU A 47 -2.24 13.54 20.39
N ALA A 48 -1.85 13.56 19.12
CA ALA A 48 -2.20 12.52 18.14
C ALA A 48 -1.61 11.16 18.50
N VAL A 49 -0.33 11.11 18.91
CA VAL A 49 0.33 9.88 19.38
C VAL A 49 -0.30 9.40 20.69
N TRP A 50 -0.63 10.32 21.59
CA TRP A 50 -1.33 9.99 22.82
C TRP A 50 -2.65 9.26 22.54
N LEU A 51 -3.51 9.87 21.73
CA LEU A 51 -4.84 9.34 21.39
C LEU A 51 -4.78 8.01 20.63
N THR A 52 -3.77 7.81 19.79
CA THR A 52 -3.69 6.62 18.92
C THR A 52 -2.87 5.47 19.49
N THR A 53 -2.11 5.69 20.56
CA THR A 53 -1.20 4.68 21.10
C THR A 53 -1.42 4.45 22.60
N PHE A 54 -1.38 5.50 23.40
CA PHE A 54 -1.35 5.36 24.86
C PHE A 54 -2.71 5.47 25.55
N SER A 55 -3.68 6.16 24.95
CA SER A 55 -5.03 6.29 25.51
C SER A 55 -5.81 4.97 25.57
N MET A 56 -5.42 3.99 24.74
CA MET A 56 -6.05 2.68 24.67
C MET A 56 -5.31 1.60 25.47
N VAL A 57 -4.24 1.97 26.17
CA VAL A 57 -3.46 1.03 26.98
C VAL A 57 -4.13 0.87 28.33
N THR A 58 -4.45 -0.37 28.70
CA THR A 58 -5.08 -0.71 29.99
C THR A 58 -4.06 -1.47 30.86
N PRO A 59 -3.73 -1.01 32.07
CA PRO A 59 -2.88 -1.75 32.98
C PRO A 59 -3.58 -3.02 33.45
N LEU A 60 -2.85 -4.14 33.49
CA LEU A 60 -3.36 -5.44 33.90
C LEU A 60 -2.91 -5.80 35.31
N ASP A 61 -1.61 -5.92 35.49
CA ASP A 61 -1.04 -6.26 36.78
C ASP A 61 0.43 -5.77 36.91
N LEU A 62 0.97 -5.85 38.13
CA LEU A 62 2.36 -5.55 38.45
C LEU A 62 2.98 -6.74 39.18
N GLN A 63 3.74 -7.57 38.46
CA GLN A 63 4.45 -8.73 39.03
C GLN A 63 5.93 -8.38 39.28
N GLY A 64 6.27 -8.09 40.50
CA GLY A 64 7.65 -7.74 40.86
C GLY A 64 8.15 -6.50 40.09
N THR A 65 8.95 -6.70 39.05
CA THR A 65 9.48 -5.62 38.19
C THR A 65 8.86 -5.59 36.81
N ALA A 66 7.83 -6.39 36.52
CA ALA A 66 7.13 -6.41 35.21
C ALA A 66 5.75 -5.74 35.37
N LEU A 67 5.54 -4.60 34.70
CA LEU A 67 4.26 -3.95 34.53
C LEU A 67 3.61 -4.50 33.25
N SER A 68 2.56 -5.31 33.41
CA SER A 68 1.78 -5.86 32.30
C SER A 68 0.66 -4.90 31.90
N VAL A 69 0.60 -4.59 30.60
CA VAL A 69 -0.45 -3.73 30.03
C VAL A 69 -1.11 -4.41 28.85
N ALA A 70 -2.42 -4.21 28.70
CA ALA A 70 -3.18 -4.68 27.54
C ALA A 70 -3.27 -3.56 26.48
N VAL A 71 -3.21 -3.98 25.22
CA VAL A 71 -3.45 -3.13 24.06
C VAL A 71 -4.47 -3.79 23.12
N PRO A 72 -5.26 -3.01 22.36
CA PRO A 72 -6.35 -3.55 21.54
C PRO A 72 -5.90 -4.27 20.28
N SER A 73 -4.67 -4.06 19.81
CA SER A 73 -4.18 -4.68 18.58
C SER A 73 -2.67 -4.93 18.58
N SER A 74 -2.22 -5.86 17.73
CA SER A 74 -0.80 -6.15 17.50
C SER A 74 -0.04 -4.94 16.96
N VAL A 75 -0.70 -4.09 16.19
CA VAL A 75 -0.12 -2.85 15.64
C VAL A 75 0.25 -1.87 16.74
N VAL A 76 -0.63 -1.69 17.75
CA VAL A 76 -0.34 -0.83 18.92
C VAL A 76 0.79 -1.42 19.74
N LYS A 77 0.82 -2.76 19.95
CA LYS A 77 1.90 -3.45 20.63
C LYS A 77 3.24 -3.19 19.93
N GLU A 78 3.35 -3.50 18.65
CA GLU A 78 4.57 -3.34 17.87
C GLU A 78 5.05 -1.88 17.84
N ARG A 79 4.13 -0.92 17.76
CA ARG A 79 4.43 0.51 17.81
C ARG A 79 5.07 0.90 19.14
N ILE A 80 4.52 0.43 20.26
CA ILE A 80 5.09 0.74 21.57
C ILE A 80 6.46 0.08 21.72
N GLU A 81 6.60 -1.18 21.34
CA GLU A 81 7.84 -1.94 21.44
C GLU A 81 8.97 -1.40 20.55
N THR A 82 8.67 -1.02 19.31
CA THR A 82 9.70 -0.60 18.35
C THR A 82 10.03 0.88 18.45
N ARG A 83 9.04 1.73 18.73
CA ARG A 83 9.19 3.19 18.60
C ARG A 83 9.15 3.95 19.91
N TYR A 84 8.34 3.47 20.87
CA TYR A 84 8.08 4.21 22.11
C TYR A 84 8.58 3.52 23.39
N LEU A 85 9.13 2.30 23.31
CA LEU A 85 9.61 1.58 24.49
C LEU A 85 10.68 2.35 25.26
N THR A 86 11.60 3.00 24.56
CA THR A 86 12.63 3.84 25.17
C THR A 86 12.02 5.01 25.92
N LEU A 87 10.97 5.60 25.40
CA LEU A 87 10.26 6.74 25.95
C LEU A 87 9.45 6.33 27.19
N VAL A 88 8.78 5.17 27.15
CA VAL A 88 8.08 4.59 28.29
C VAL A 88 9.05 4.24 29.43
N ASN A 89 10.18 3.64 29.10
CA ASN A 89 11.21 3.33 30.09
C ASN A 89 11.84 4.59 30.69
N GLY A 90 11.98 5.66 29.90
CA GLY A 90 12.37 6.99 30.37
C GLY A 90 11.37 7.54 31.39
N ALA A 91 10.08 7.54 31.05
CA ALA A 91 9.01 7.99 31.92
C ALA A 91 8.91 7.16 33.23
N LEU A 92 9.12 5.84 33.15
CA LEU A 92 9.21 4.98 34.35
C LEU A 92 10.41 5.34 35.23
N THR A 93 11.53 5.72 34.64
CA THR A 93 12.73 6.16 35.35
C THR A 93 12.49 7.53 36.03
N ASP A 94 11.84 8.46 35.34
CA ASP A 94 11.52 9.81 35.86
C ASP A 94 10.60 9.76 37.08
N ILE A 95 9.71 8.77 37.18
CA ILE A 95 8.86 8.54 38.35
C ILE A 95 9.51 7.67 39.44
N GLY A 96 10.84 7.42 39.35
CA GLY A 96 11.61 6.67 40.35
C GLY A 96 11.49 5.15 40.29
N GLN A 97 10.98 4.59 39.17
CA GLN A 97 10.74 3.16 38.97
C GLN A 97 11.65 2.56 37.90
N SER A 98 12.94 2.84 37.95
CA SER A 98 13.94 2.42 36.97
C SER A 98 14.11 0.89 36.82
N SER A 99 13.66 0.12 37.81
CA SER A 99 13.69 -1.36 37.79
C SER A 99 12.48 -1.98 37.09
N VAL A 100 11.41 -1.22 36.83
CA VAL A 100 10.19 -1.72 36.22
C VAL A 100 10.34 -1.80 34.70
N ARG A 101 9.93 -2.91 34.13
CA ARG A 101 9.90 -3.16 32.68
C ARG A 101 8.47 -3.34 32.20
N LEU A 102 8.16 -2.77 31.03
CA LEU A 102 6.85 -2.92 30.41
C LEU A 102 6.74 -4.28 29.73
N SER A 103 5.65 -5.01 29.98
CA SER A 103 5.22 -6.20 29.25
C SER A 103 3.88 -5.89 28.57
N ILE A 104 3.77 -6.16 27.26
CA ILE A 104 2.60 -5.76 26.48
C ILE A 104 1.88 -7.00 25.97
N GLU A 105 0.59 -7.11 26.30
CA GLU A 105 -0.29 -8.18 25.87
C GLU A 105 -1.38 -7.64 24.94
N VAL A 106 -1.76 -8.43 23.92
CA VAL A 106 -2.84 -8.07 23.00
C VAL A 106 -4.13 -8.70 23.49
N GLN A 107 -5.12 -7.88 23.87
CA GLN A 107 -6.46 -8.33 24.22
C GLN A 107 -7.46 -7.82 23.19
N THR A 108 -8.04 -8.73 22.42
CA THR A 108 -9.02 -8.44 21.36
C THR A 108 -10.46 -8.27 21.86
N ASP A 109 -10.72 -8.50 23.16
CA ASP A 109 -12.07 -8.40 23.76
C ASP A 109 -12.09 -7.33 24.85
N VAL A 110 -12.27 -6.07 24.46
CA VAL A 110 -12.77 -5.03 25.37
C VAL A 110 -14.15 -4.62 24.88
N ALA A 111 -15.19 -5.32 25.36
CA ALA A 111 -16.56 -4.84 25.26
C ALA A 111 -16.69 -3.57 26.12
N PRO A 112 -17.35 -2.49 25.66
CA PRO A 112 -17.58 -1.33 26.47
C PRO A 112 -18.50 -1.68 27.63
N ALA A 113 -18.15 -1.22 28.84
CA ALA A 113 -18.94 -1.39 30.05
C ALA A 113 -20.35 -0.85 29.84
N SER A 114 -21.33 -1.74 29.68
CA SER A 114 -22.74 -1.42 29.63
C SER A 114 -23.31 -1.41 31.04
N SER A 115 -23.85 -0.26 31.40
CA SER A 115 -24.66 0.00 32.58
C SER A 115 -25.83 -0.99 32.69
N ASN A 116 -25.97 -1.60 33.86
CA ASN A 116 -27.08 -2.46 34.29
C ASN A 116 -28.42 -1.75 34.15
N PHE A 117 -29.31 -2.30 33.36
CA PHE A 117 -30.75 -2.19 33.55
C PHE A 117 -31.39 -3.56 33.25
N SER A 118 -31.88 -4.21 34.31
CA SER A 118 -32.75 -5.39 34.21
C SER A 118 -34.19 -4.98 33.95
N PRO A 119 -34.91 -5.65 33.08
CA PRO A 119 -36.36 -5.74 33.23
C PRO A 119 -36.83 -7.17 33.57
N ALA A 120 -37.86 -7.17 34.38
CA ALA A 120 -38.49 -8.28 35.04
C ALA A 120 -39.19 -9.26 34.07
N ARG A 121 -39.28 -10.49 34.56
CA ARG A 121 -40.08 -11.62 34.04
C ARG A 121 -41.56 -11.29 33.90
N SER A 122 -42.19 -11.77 32.85
CA SER A 122 -43.59 -12.21 32.91
C SER A 122 -43.81 -13.48 32.06
N THR A 123 -44.33 -14.41 32.72
CA THR A 123 -44.92 -15.70 32.56
C THR A 123 -45.74 -15.95 31.29
N GLY A 124 -45.65 -17.23 30.86
CA GLY A 124 -46.23 -17.86 29.69
C GLY A 124 -47.75 -18.00 29.63
N PHE A 125 -48.20 -18.46 28.49
CA PHE A 125 -49.35 -19.34 28.38
C PHE A 125 -49.30 -20.17 27.08
N SER A 126 -49.60 -21.47 27.22
CA SER A 126 -49.76 -22.47 26.16
C SER A 126 -51.16 -22.39 25.56
N GLY A 127 -51.34 -22.85 24.32
CA GLY A 127 -52.69 -23.12 23.79
C GLY A 127 -52.70 -23.45 22.30
N ASP A 128 -52.78 -24.73 22.02
CA ASP A 128 -53.40 -25.55 20.95
C ASP A 128 -53.69 -24.98 19.54
N VAL A 129 -53.32 -25.83 18.58
CA VAL A 129 -53.71 -25.87 17.15
C VAL A 129 -55.18 -26.39 17.02
N PRO A 130 -55.99 -25.97 16.02
CA PRO A 130 -56.24 -26.88 14.90
C PRO A 130 -56.27 -26.24 13.49
N SER A 131 -56.05 -27.16 12.56
CA SER A 131 -56.12 -27.03 11.11
C SER A 131 -57.50 -26.60 10.59
N ASP A 132 -57.54 -25.82 9.51
CA ASP A 132 -58.29 -26.20 8.30
C ASP A 132 -57.94 -25.27 7.11
N ALA A 133 -58.11 -25.89 5.95
CA ALA A 133 -57.70 -25.42 4.64
C ALA A 133 -58.68 -24.39 4.02
N ASP A 134 -58.17 -23.81 2.94
CA ASP A 134 -58.82 -23.15 1.79
C ASP A 134 -59.03 -21.64 1.79
N ASN A 135 -58.40 -21.07 0.82
CA ASN A 135 -58.88 -20.15 -0.18
C ASN A 135 -58.20 -18.80 -0.39
N LEU A 136 -57.53 -18.73 -1.57
CA LEU A 136 -57.58 -17.67 -2.58
C LEU A 136 -57.14 -16.23 -2.25
N LEU A 137 -56.05 -15.86 -2.96
CA LEU A 137 -55.82 -14.56 -3.60
C LEU A 137 -56.07 -13.29 -2.75
N THR A 138 -54.98 -12.81 -2.13
CA THR A 138 -54.79 -11.37 -1.94
C THR A 138 -53.30 -11.06 -1.78
N THR A 139 -52.82 -10.10 -2.59
CA THR A 139 -51.65 -9.20 -2.47
C THR A 139 -50.55 -9.56 -1.45
N PRO A 140 -49.28 -9.61 -1.86
CA PRO A 140 -48.19 -9.86 -0.91
C PRO A 140 -48.08 -8.69 0.09
N PRO A 141 -47.87 -8.99 1.38
CA PRO A 141 -47.62 -7.97 2.36
C PRO A 141 -46.26 -7.30 2.04
N ASN A 142 -46.28 -6.00 2.11
CA ASN A 142 -45.14 -5.12 2.10
C ASN A 142 -44.05 -5.66 3.04
N LEU A 143 -43.07 -6.36 2.48
CA LEU A 143 -41.84 -6.70 3.18
C LEU A 143 -41.18 -5.41 3.56
N GLY A 144 -41.14 -5.15 4.86
CA GLY A 144 -40.41 -4.03 5.44
C GLY A 144 -39.05 -3.91 4.79
N THR A 145 -38.77 -2.76 4.24
CA THR A 145 -37.46 -2.36 3.76
C THR A 145 -36.47 -2.57 4.92
N THR A 146 -35.76 -3.68 4.87
CA THR A 146 -34.47 -3.79 5.54
C THR A 146 -33.67 -2.56 5.08
N PRO A 147 -33.12 -1.73 5.97
CA PRO A 147 -32.28 -0.63 5.53
C PRO A 147 -31.23 -1.24 4.61
N ALA A 148 -31.13 -0.71 3.39
CA ALA A 148 -30.09 -1.12 2.45
C ALA A 148 -28.76 -1.01 3.20
N PRO A 149 -27.84 -2.00 3.07
CA PRO A 149 -26.53 -1.89 3.69
C PRO A 149 -25.94 -0.55 3.26
N GLU A 150 -25.49 0.24 4.24
CA GLU A 150 -24.79 1.51 4.01
C GLU A 150 -23.80 1.26 2.87
N GLN A 151 -23.96 2.00 1.77
CA GLN A 151 -23.14 1.82 0.57
C GLN A 151 -21.70 1.99 1.00
N GLU A 152 -20.94 0.89 0.98
CA GLU A 152 -19.52 0.89 1.34
C GLU A 152 -18.81 2.04 0.63
N LEU A 153 -18.15 2.88 1.42
CA LEU A 153 -17.45 4.07 0.94
C LEU A 153 -16.20 3.65 0.12
N GLY A 154 -16.34 3.37 -1.17
CA GLY A 154 -15.24 3.02 -2.08
C GLY A 154 -15.15 1.53 -2.44
N LEU A 155 -14.05 1.14 -3.08
CA LEU A 155 -13.74 -0.27 -3.33
C LEU A 155 -13.50 -1.00 -2.01
N PRO A 156 -13.89 -2.29 -1.91
CA PRO A 156 -13.49 -3.10 -0.77
C PRO A 156 -11.97 -3.13 -0.67
N VAL A 157 -11.46 -2.71 0.47
CA VAL A 157 -10.02 -2.75 0.75
C VAL A 157 -9.63 -4.18 1.09
N ASN A 158 -8.59 -4.71 0.45
CA ASN A 158 -8.10 -6.05 0.77
C ASN A 158 -7.46 -6.03 2.17
N PRO A 159 -7.98 -6.80 3.15
CA PRO A 159 -7.45 -6.81 4.51
C PRO A 159 -6.03 -7.39 4.60
N ARG A 160 -5.54 -8.04 3.52
CA ARG A 160 -4.19 -8.58 3.45
C ARG A 160 -3.13 -7.51 3.14
N TYR A 161 -3.53 -6.34 2.67
CA TYR A 161 -2.61 -5.25 2.36
C TYR A 161 -2.43 -4.38 3.59
N THR A 162 -1.52 -4.79 4.46
CA THR A 162 -1.12 -4.07 5.68
C THR A 162 0.33 -3.62 5.58
N PHE A 163 0.75 -2.70 6.45
CA PHE A 163 2.16 -2.29 6.53
C PHE A 163 3.05 -3.46 6.95
N ASP A 164 2.59 -4.34 7.85
CA ASP A 164 3.31 -5.54 8.29
C ASP A 164 3.49 -6.55 7.16
N ALA A 165 2.50 -6.65 6.24
CA ALA A 165 2.60 -7.51 5.07
C ALA A 165 3.51 -6.95 3.98
N PHE A 166 3.83 -5.65 4.02
CA PHE A 166 4.73 -5.02 3.06
C PHE A 166 6.20 -5.30 3.43
N VAL A 167 6.99 -5.80 2.49
CA VAL A 167 8.42 -6.04 2.70
C VAL A 167 9.21 -4.80 2.34
N THR A 168 9.88 -4.24 3.34
CA THR A 168 10.71 -3.04 3.17
C THR A 168 12.13 -3.39 2.75
N GLY A 169 12.66 -2.63 1.79
CA GLY A 169 14.05 -2.68 1.32
C GLY A 169 14.57 -1.28 1.02
N THR A 170 15.79 -1.17 0.51
CA THR A 170 16.41 0.12 0.15
C THR A 170 15.59 0.89 -0.88
N SER A 171 14.98 0.17 -1.83
CA SER A 171 14.22 0.73 -2.96
C SER A 171 12.84 1.30 -2.60
N ASN A 172 12.26 0.95 -1.43
CA ASN A 172 10.90 1.33 -1.06
C ASN A 172 10.75 1.87 0.36
N ARG A 173 11.83 1.87 1.16
CA ARG A 173 11.80 2.26 2.58
C ARG A 173 11.28 3.68 2.80
N PHE A 174 11.64 4.61 1.91
CA PHE A 174 11.19 6.01 2.04
C PHE A 174 9.68 6.13 1.75
N ALA A 175 9.19 5.48 0.70
CA ALA A 175 7.77 5.46 0.37
C ALA A 175 6.94 4.78 1.48
N HIS A 176 7.43 3.67 2.04
CA HIS A 176 6.81 3.01 3.18
C HIS A 176 6.74 3.92 4.41
N ALA A 177 7.84 4.56 4.79
CA ALA A 177 7.88 5.47 5.94
C ALA A 177 6.96 6.69 5.76
N ALA A 178 6.89 7.25 4.54
CA ALA A 178 5.99 8.34 4.21
C ALA A 178 4.51 7.92 4.31
N ALA A 179 4.18 6.74 3.75
CA ALA A 179 2.83 6.17 3.82
C ALA A 179 2.39 5.88 5.26
N LEU A 180 3.28 5.30 6.08
CA LEU A 180 3.01 5.06 7.50
C LEU A 180 2.81 6.36 8.28
N SER A 181 3.65 7.37 8.05
CA SER A 181 3.52 8.68 8.70
C SER A 181 2.18 9.36 8.37
N VAL A 182 1.72 9.25 7.11
CA VAL A 182 0.41 9.76 6.68
C VAL A 182 -0.73 8.97 7.33
N ALA A 183 -0.61 7.66 7.44
CA ALA A 183 -1.61 6.82 8.10
C ALA A 183 -1.70 7.09 9.61
N GLU A 184 -0.55 7.33 10.26
CA GLU A 184 -0.48 7.67 11.69
C GLU A 184 -1.06 9.06 12.01
N THR A 185 -0.89 10.02 11.12
CA THR A 185 -1.35 11.40 11.35
C THR A 185 -1.94 12.00 10.07
N PRO A 186 -3.15 11.58 9.68
CA PRO A 186 -3.80 12.07 8.46
C PRO A 186 -3.88 13.60 8.43
N ALA A 187 -3.61 14.18 7.26
CA ALA A 187 -3.59 15.61 6.96
C ALA A 187 -2.55 16.46 7.74
N LYS A 188 -1.76 15.88 8.64
CA LYS A 188 -0.78 16.61 9.44
C LYS A 188 0.67 16.41 9.00
N SER A 189 1.00 15.26 8.41
CA SER A 189 2.38 14.94 7.98
C SER A 189 2.65 15.46 6.57
N TYR A 190 2.16 14.78 5.56
CA TYR A 190 2.38 15.10 4.15
C TYR A 190 1.05 15.09 3.41
N ASN A 191 0.61 16.24 2.88
CA ASN A 191 -0.64 16.36 2.17
C ASN A 191 -0.51 17.27 0.93
N PRO A 192 -0.63 16.74 -0.30
CA PRO A 192 -0.84 15.33 -0.63
C PRO A 192 0.42 14.47 -0.44
N LEU A 193 0.25 13.15 -0.37
CA LEU A 193 1.32 12.18 -0.59
C LEU A 193 1.18 11.62 -2.01
N PHE A 194 2.22 11.75 -2.81
CA PHE A 194 2.26 11.23 -4.19
C PHE A 194 3.31 10.11 -4.29
N ILE A 195 2.85 8.88 -4.55
CA ILE A 195 3.70 7.68 -4.65
C ILE A 195 3.77 7.27 -6.12
N TYR A 196 4.96 7.24 -6.71
CA TYR A 196 5.11 6.78 -8.07
C TYR A 196 6.17 5.70 -8.23
N GLY A 197 6.15 5.01 -9.37
CA GLY A 197 7.07 3.94 -9.74
C GLY A 197 6.42 2.98 -10.72
N ASP A 198 7.19 2.11 -11.33
CA ASP A 198 6.71 1.18 -12.35
C ASP A 198 5.56 0.28 -11.87
N ALA A 199 4.86 -0.35 -12.82
CA ALA A 199 3.76 -1.25 -12.50
C ALA A 199 4.24 -2.44 -11.66
N GLY A 200 3.42 -2.86 -10.67
CA GLY A 200 3.71 -4.06 -9.87
C GLY A 200 4.71 -3.88 -8.74
N LEU A 201 5.15 -2.66 -8.39
CA LEU A 201 6.11 -2.40 -7.31
C LEU A 201 5.48 -2.24 -5.91
N GLY A 202 4.15 -2.35 -5.78
CA GLY A 202 3.47 -2.32 -4.49
C GLY A 202 2.80 -0.98 -4.13
N LYS A 203 2.63 -0.04 -5.06
CA LYS A 203 1.90 1.23 -4.84
C LYS A 203 0.51 1.02 -4.27
N THR A 204 -0.30 0.20 -4.94
CA THR A 204 -1.64 -0.20 -4.50
C THR A 204 -1.64 -0.83 -3.11
N HIS A 205 -0.61 -1.62 -2.77
CA HIS A 205 -0.45 -2.19 -1.44
C HIS A 205 -0.29 -1.10 -0.39
N LEU A 206 0.57 -0.11 -0.61
CA LEU A 206 0.76 1.01 0.33
C LEU A 206 -0.50 1.85 0.48
N LEU A 207 -1.23 2.15 -0.61
CA LEU A 207 -2.50 2.88 -0.51
C LEU A 207 -3.52 2.11 0.34
N GLN A 208 -3.67 0.81 0.10
CA GLN A 208 -4.60 -0.02 0.87
C GLN A 208 -4.11 -0.27 2.30
N ALA A 209 -2.80 -0.30 2.54
CA ALA A 209 -2.24 -0.36 3.89
C ALA A 209 -2.60 0.91 4.69
N ILE A 210 -2.52 2.09 4.06
CA ILE A 210 -3.01 3.34 4.67
C ILE A 210 -4.50 3.23 5.01
N ALA A 211 -5.32 2.73 4.06
CA ALA A 211 -6.77 2.59 4.27
C ALA A 211 -7.10 1.66 5.44
N ASN A 212 -6.47 0.47 5.49
CA ASN A 212 -6.66 -0.50 6.56
C ASN A 212 -6.23 0.09 7.91
N TYR A 213 -5.06 0.71 7.96
CA TYR A 213 -4.53 1.32 9.16
C TYR A 213 -5.42 2.45 9.71
N VAL A 214 -5.86 3.38 8.84
CA VAL A 214 -6.71 4.49 9.26
C VAL A 214 -8.08 4.00 9.73
N ARG A 215 -8.68 2.99 9.07
CA ARG A 215 -9.95 2.40 9.51
C ARG A 215 -9.84 1.72 10.87
N GLU A 216 -8.71 1.08 11.15
CA GLU A 216 -8.46 0.41 12.44
C GLU A 216 -8.23 1.42 13.57
N ILE A 217 -7.42 2.44 13.33
CA ILE A 217 -7.00 3.40 14.37
C ILE A 217 -7.99 4.55 14.55
N TYR A 218 -8.70 4.93 13.46
CA TYR A 218 -9.64 6.03 13.43
C TYR A 218 -11.03 5.57 12.94
N PRO A 219 -11.78 4.79 13.70
CA PRO A 219 -13.05 4.19 13.24
C PRO A 219 -14.12 5.21 12.85
N GLY A 220 -13.97 6.49 13.25
CA GLY A 220 -14.85 7.59 12.85
C GLY A 220 -14.47 8.27 11.53
N HIS A 221 -13.31 7.97 10.95
CA HIS A 221 -12.86 8.60 9.71
C HIS A 221 -13.47 7.92 8.48
N GLN A 222 -13.98 8.75 7.59
CA GLN A 222 -14.47 8.29 6.29
C GLN A 222 -13.30 8.14 5.31
N VAL A 223 -12.86 6.90 5.12
CA VAL A 223 -11.74 6.55 4.23
C VAL A 223 -12.28 6.01 2.91
N ARG A 224 -11.94 6.67 1.81
CA ARG A 224 -12.29 6.25 0.46
C ARG A 224 -11.04 5.85 -0.33
N TYR A 225 -10.96 4.56 -0.67
CA TYR A 225 -10.04 4.04 -1.67
C TYR A 225 -10.76 3.84 -2.99
N VAL A 226 -10.20 4.35 -4.08
CA VAL A 226 -10.79 4.25 -5.42
C VAL A 226 -9.69 4.28 -6.48
N SER A 227 -9.85 3.50 -7.57
CA SER A 227 -9.01 3.67 -8.75
C SER A 227 -9.47 4.88 -9.56
N THR A 228 -8.57 5.53 -10.27
CA THR A 228 -8.91 6.66 -11.15
C THR A 228 -9.89 6.25 -12.26
N GLU A 229 -9.82 5.00 -12.74
CA GLU A 229 -10.79 4.46 -13.68
C GLU A 229 -12.21 4.41 -13.08
N GLN A 230 -12.34 3.93 -11.85
CA GLN A 230 -13.62 3.89 -11.16
C GLN A 230 -14.14 5.32 -10.86
N PHE A 231 -13.27 6.24 -10.47
CA PHE A 231 -13.61 7.64 -10.30
C PHE A 231 -14.17 8.25 -11.60
N LEU A 232 -13.51 7.97 -12.75
CA LEU A 232 -13.98 8.36 -14.08
C LEU A 232 -15.36 7.77 -14.40
N ASN A 233 -15.55 6.47 -14.18
CA ASN A 233 -16.82 5.80 -14.48
C ASN A 233 -17.96 6.39 -13.64
N GLN A 234 -17.74 6.60 -12.34
CA GLN A 234 -18.73 7.23 -11.46
C GLN A 234 -19.01 8.70 -11.84
N TYR A 235 -18.00 9.44 -12.29
CA TYR A 235 -18.16 10.80 -12.80
C TYR A 235 -19.04 10.83 -14.07
N VAL A 236 -18.76 9.97 -15.04
CA VAL A 236 -19.53 9.85 -16.28
C VAL A 236 -20.99 9.44 -15.99
N ASP A 237 -21.18 8.48 -15.09
CA ASP A 237 -22.52 8.04 -14.69
C ASP A 237 -23.29 9.15 -13.98
N ALA A 238 -22.63 9.92 -13.11
CA ALA A 238 -23.24 11.07 -12.42
C ALA A 238 -23.69 12.17 -13.41
N ILE A 239 -22.94 12.40 -14.48
CA ILE A 239 -23.35 13.33 -15.56
C ILE A 239 -24.56 12.76 -16.29
N ARG A 240 -24.54 11.50 -16.71
CA ARG A 240 -25.61 10.84 -17.46
C ARG A 240 -26.93 10.78 -16.68
N GLN A 241 -26.84 10.53 -15.37
CA GLN A 241 -27.99 10.38 -14.48
C GLN A 241 -28.41 11.70 -13.80
N ASN A 242 -27.68 12.81 -14.09
CA ASN A 242 -27.88 14.11 -13.44
C ASN A 242 -27.79 14.06 -11.90
N THR A 243 -26.85 13.23 -11.38
CA THR A 243 -26.58 13.01 -9.94
C THR A 243 -25.23 13.59 -9.50
N MET A 244 -24.80 14.68 -10.13
CA MET A 244 -23.53 15.35 -9.79
C MET A 244 -23.46 15.84 -8.34
N PRO A 245 -24.55 16.32 -7.69
CA PRO A 245 -24.49 16.70 -6.29
C PRO A 245 -24.12 15.53 -5.37
N GLU A 246 -24.68 14.34 -5.60
CA GLU A 246 -24.41 13.12 -4.84
C GLU A 246 -22.97 12.63 -5.07
N PHE A 247 -22.48 12.72 -6.32
CA PHE A 247 -21.07 12.43 -6.64
C PHE A 247 -20.13 13.36 -5.87
N LYS A 248 -20.39 14.69 -5.92
CA LYS A 248 -19.58 15.67 -5.20
C LYS A 248 -19.62 15.45 -3.69
N LYS A 249 -20.78 15.19 -3.11
CA LYS A 249 -20.91 14.86 -1.70
C LYS A 249 -20.06 13.62 -1.35
N ARG A 250 -20.16 12.56 -2.14
CA ARG A 250 -19.45 11.30 -1.96
C ARG A 250 -17.92 11.44 -1.92
N TYR A 251 -17.37 12.39 -2.68
CA TYR A 251 -15.92 12.57 -2.80
C TYR A 251 -15.35 13.76 -2.04
N ARG A 252 -16.19 14.70 -1.59
CA ARG A 252 -15.74 15.92 -0.91
C ARG A 252 -16.02 15.95 0.59
N GLU A 253 -16.88 15.04 1.07
CA GLU A 253 -17.23 14.90 2.49
C GLU A 253 -16.59 13.64 3.09
N ILE A 254 -15.26 13.50 2.96
CA ILE A 254 -14.48 12.38 3.47
C ILE A 254 -13.20 12.90 4.15
N ASP A 255 -12.65 12.11 5.06
CA ASP A 255 -11.43 12.48 5.80
C ASP A 255 -10.15 12.02 5.10
N VAL A 256 -10.20 10.93 4.33
CA VAL A 256 -9.04 10.38 3.60
C VAL A 256 -9.45 9.93 2.21
N LEU A 257 -8.85 10.52 1.18
CA LEU A 257 -8.96 10.09 -0.22
C LEU A 257 -7.68 9.37 -0.64
N LEU A 258 -7.81 8.13 -1.11
CA LEU A 258 -6.73 7.32 -1.68
C LEU A 258 -7.09 7.04 -3.13
N LEU A 259 -6.40 7.69 -4.07
CA LEU A 259 -6.68 7.60 -5.50
C LEU A 259 -5.54 6.87 -6.20
N ASP A 260 -5.85 5.69 -6.74
CA ASP A 260 -4.87 4.81 -7.38
C ASP A 260 -4.82 5.04 -8.90
N ASP A 261 -3.61 4.93 -9.47
CA ASP A 261 -3.33 5.04 -10.90
C ASP A 261 -3.78 6.36 -11.54
N ILE A 262 -3.31 7.49 -10.97
CA ILE A 262 -3.73 8.85 -11.39
C ILE A 262 -3.36 9.16 -12.85
N GLN A 263 -2.39 8.50 -13.47
CA GLN A 263 -2.01 8.70 -14.87
C GLN A 263 -3.18 8.47 -15.84
N ILE A 264 -4.24 7.77 -15.43
CA ILE A 264 -5.44 7.53 -16.25
C ILE A 264 -6.21 8.83 -16.58
N ILE A 265 -5.98 9.93 -15.84
CA ILE A 265 -6.59 11.24 -16.17
C ILE A 265 -5.99 11.88 -17.41
N GLU A 266 -4.89 11.35 -17.94
CA GLU A 266 -4.22 11.88 -19.12
C GLU A 266 -5.19 12.07 -20.29
N GLY A 267 -5.22 13.27 -20.88
CA GLY A 267 -6.09 13.60 -21.99
C GLY A 267 -7.59 13.77 -21.66
N LYS A 268 -7.99 13.74 -20.39
CA LYS A 268 -9.41 13.82 -19.97
C LYS A 268 -9.70 15.15 -19.23
N GLU A 269 -9.77 16.26 -19.97
CA GLU A 269 -9.91 17.62 -19.42
C GLU A 269 -11.06 17.77 -18.40
N GLY A 270 -12.28 17.31 -18.73
CA GLY A 270 -13.42 17.40 -17.81
C GLY A 270 -13.23 16.62 -16.50
N LEU A 271 -12.50 15.48 -16.54
CA LEU A 271 -12.15 14.73 -15.34
C LEU A 271 -11.08 15.45 -14.52
N GLN A 272 -10.09 16.05 -15.18
CA GLN A 272 -9.05 16.83 -14.52
C GLN A 272 -9.65 18.05 -13.80
N GLU A 273 -10.62 18.73 -14.41
CA GLU A 273 -11.32 19.83 -13.79
C GLU A 273 -12.11 19.41 -12.53
N GLU A 274 -12.90 18.32 -12.60
CA GLU A 274 -13.64 17.82 -11.43
C GLU A 274 -12.71 17.33 -10.33
N LEU A 275 -11.60 16.65 -10.69
CA LEU A 275 -10.59 16.23 -9.74
C LEU A 275 -9.92 17.42 -9.07
N PHE A 276 -9.62 18.49 -9.81
CA PHE A 276 -9.07 19.72 -9.24
C PHE A 276 -10.00 20.31 -8.18
N HIS A 277 -11.28 20.42 -8.47
CA HIS A 277 -12.27 20.93 -7.51
C HIS A 277 -12.45 20.01 -6.30
N THR A 278 -12.38 18.71 -6.50
CA THR A 278 -12.41 17.71 -5.42
C THR A 278 -11.20 17.85 -4.53
N PHE A 279 -10.00 17.97 -5.13
CA PHE A 279 -8.75 18.19 -4.42
C PHE A 279 -8.80 19.48 -3.56
N GLU A 280 -9.22 20.61 -4.14
CA GLU A 280 -9.33 21.87 -3.41
C GLU A 280 -10.29 21.77 -2.22
N SER A 281 -11.46 21.15 -2.43
CA SER A 281 -12.44 20.97 -1.36
C SER A 281 -11.87 20.14 -0.20
N LEU A 282 -11.22 19.01 -0.50
CA LEU A 282 -10.62 18.14 0.51
C LEU A 282 -9.45 18.82 1.21
N TYR A 283 -8.60 19.51 0.48
CA TYR A 283 -7.46 20.22 1.06
C TYR A 283 -7.89 21.33 2.03
N GLN A 284 -8.93 22.11 1.67
CA GLN A 284 -9.51 23.13 2.54
C GLN A 284 -10.21 22.53 3.77
N ALA A 285 -10.79 21.33 3.64
CA ALA A 285 -11.38 20.60 4.76
C ALA A 285 -10.33 19.90 5.66
N ASN A 286 -9.03 20.05 5.39
CA ASN A 286 -7.95 19.31 6.03
C ASN A 286 -8.11 17.79 5.94
N ALA A 287 -8.66 17.29 4.84
CA ALA A 287 -8.71 15.87 4.53
C ALA A 287 -7.37 15.39 3.93
N GLN A 288 -6.96 14.17 4.23
CA GLN A 288 -5.76 13.59 3.68
C GLN A 288 -5.97 13.15 2.23
N ILE A 289 -5.03 13.48 1.35
CA ILE A 289 -5.03 13.04 -0.04
C ILE A 289 -3.76 12.21 -0.29
N VAL A 290 -3.94 11.01 -0.85
CA VAL A 290 -2.83 10.14 -1.29
C VAL A 290 -3.09 9.71 -2.71
N LEU A 291 -2.08 9.84 -3.56
CA LEU A 291 -2.15 9.54 -4.98
C LEU A 291 -1.09 8.52 -5.36
N SER A 292 -1.42 7.58 -6.23
CA SER A 292 -0.41 6.74 -6.87
C SER A 292 -0.33 6.97 -8.38
N SER A 293 0.85 6.72 -8.97
CA SER A 293 1.08 6.86 -10.41
C SER A 293 2.14 5.87 -10.88
N ASP A 294 2.17 5.58 -12.18
CA ASP A 294 3.27 4.87 -12.82
C ASP A 294 4.48 5.77 -13.11
N ARG A 295 4.29 7.10 -13.06
CA ARG A 295 5.31 8.12 -13.37
C ARG A 295 5.13 9.37 -12.51
N PRO A 296 6.18 10.23 -12.38
CA PRO A 296 6.08 11.47 -11.61
C PRO A 296 5.13 12.48 -12.28
N PRO A 297 4.59 13.48 -11.54
CA PRO A 297 3.63 14.45 -12.07
C PRO A 297 4.08 15.19 -13.32
N ASP A 298 5.39 15.44 -13.48
CA ASP A 298 5.95 16.12 -14.65
C ASP A 298 5.94 15.26 -15.91
N ALA A 299 5.92 13.95 -15.77
CA ALA A 299 5.92 13.01 -16.89
C ALA A 299 4.49 12.61 -17.32
N ILE A 300 3.45 13.06 -16.63
CA ILE A 300 2.07 12.85 -17.07
C ILE A 300 1.77 13.86 -18.17
N SER A 301 1.63 13.36 -19.40
CA SER A 301 1.33 14.21 -20.54
C SER A 301 -0.04 14.86 -20.39
N THR A 302 -0.24 16.04 -20.97
CA THR A 302 -1.53 16.76 -20.95
C THR A 302 -2.14 17.01 -19.55
N LEU A 303 -1.35 16.85 -18.47
CA LEU A 303 -1.79 17.20 -17.13
C LEU A 303 -1.84 18.73 -17.00
N GLU A 304 -2.99 19.27 -16.57
CA GLU A 304 -3.15 20.70 -16.31
C GLU A 304 -2.14 21.20 -15.27
N ASP A 305 -1.55 22.38 -15.52
CA ASP A 305 -0.51 22.95 -14.65
C ASP A 305 -0.98 23.19 -13.21
N ARG A 306 -2.27 23.52 -13.04
CA ARG A 306 -2.89 23.68 -11.71
C ARG A 306 -2.92 22.36 -10.92
N LEU A 307 -3.26 21.22 -11.54
CA LEU A 307 -3.20 19.90 -10.88
C LEU A 307 -1.76 19.47 -10.62
N ARG A 308 -0.87 19.67 -11.61
CA ARG A 308 0.56 19.39 -11.45
C ARG A 308 1.16 20.14 -10.26
N SER A 309 0.82 21.41 -10.10
CA SER A 309 1.23 22.23 -8.96
C SER A 309 0.71 21.67 -7.64
N ARG A 310 -0.56 21.22 -7.60
CA ARG A 310 -1.16 20.62 -6.40
C ARG A 310 -0.51 19.30 -6.01
N PHE A 311 -0.22 18.44 -6.98
CA PHE A 311 0.47 17.17 -6.71
C PHE A 311 1.89 17.38 -6.16
N LYS A 312 2.55 18.45 -6.58
CA LYS A 312 3.89 18.84 -6.11
C LYS A 312 3.93 19.57 -4.76
N MET A 313 2.79 20.02 -4.28
CA MET A 313 2.75 20.82 -3.05
C MET A 313 3.11 19.99 -1.80
N GLY A 314 2.86 18.68 -1.82
CA GLY A 314 3.14 17.76 -0.73
C GLY A 314 4.45 16.99 -0.90
N LEU A 315 4.45 15.74 -0.47
CA LEU A 315 5.59 14.84 -0.61
C LEU A 315 5.44 13.94 -1.83
N ILE A 316 6.44 13.93 -2.69
CA ILE A 316 6.55 13.00 -3.82
C ILE A 316 7.60 11.95 -3.45
N THR A 317 7.26 10.68 -3.58
CA THR A 317 8.17 9.56 -3.31
C THR A 317 8.12 8.52 -4.41
N GLU A 318 9.28 7.94 -4.69
CA GLU A 318 9.47 6.92 -5.72
C GLU A 318 9.61 5.53 -5.10
N ILE A 319 9.06 4.53 -5.77
CA ILE A 319 9.32 3.12 -5.49
C ILE A 319 10.09 2.55 -6.67
N ASN A 320 11.32 2.11 -6.40
CA ASN A 320 12.18 1.48 -7.39
C ASN A 320 12.08 -0.05 -7.35
N PRO A 321 12.48 -0.76 -8.42
CA PRO A 321 12.57 -2.21 -8.42
C PRO A 321 13.39 -2.75 -7.24
N PRO A 322 12.94 -3.82 -6.59
CA PRO A 322 13.60 -4.35 -5.41
C PRO A 322 14.91 -5.08 -5.75
N GLU A 323 15.90 -4.95 -4.88
CA GLU A 323 17.14 -5.73 -4.93
C GLU A 323 16.88 -7.22 -4.65
N LEU A 324 17.85 -8.09 -4.99
CA LEU A 324 17.72 -9.54 -4.84
C LEU A 324 17.30 -9.96 -3.42
N GLU A 325 17.92 -9.37 -2.40
CA GLU A 325 17.60 -9.66 -1.00
C GLU A 325 16.14 -9.33 -0.67
N THR A 326 15.66 -8.20 -1.15
CA THR A 326 14.25 -7.79 -0.95
C THR A 326 13.31 -8.71 -1.71
N ARG A 327 13.65 -9.13 -2.95
CA ARG A 327 12.85 -10.10 -3.72
C ARG A 327 12.77 -11.44 -2.99
N LEU A 328 13.89 -11.94 -2.45
CA LEU A 328 13.91 -13.16 -1.64
C LEU A 328 13.03 -13.05 -0.38
N ALA A 329 13.10 -11.91 0.31
CA ALA A 329 12.26 -11.67 1.48
C ALA A 329 10.75 -11.64 1.12
N ILE A 330 10.39 -11.04 -0.02
CA ILE A 330 9.02 -11.05 -0.54
C ILE A 330 8.57 -12.48 -0.83
N LEU A 331 9.37 -13.25 -1.57
CA LEU A 331 9.05 -14.64 -1.90
C LEU A 331 8.89 -15.51 -0.65
N ARG A 332 9.78 -15.38 0.32
CA ARG A 332 9.69 -16.12 1.60
C ARG A 332 8.39 -15.82 2.32
N LYS A 333 8.03 -14.53 2.45
CA LYS A 333 6.79 -14.11 3.10
C LYS A 333 5.54 -14.60 2.36
N LYS A 334 5.60 -14.70 1.03
CA LYS A 334 4.50 -15.25 0.23
C LYS A 334 4.44 -16.77 0.31
N ALA A 335 5.60 -17.44 0.32
CA ALA A 335 5.73 -18.89 0.44
C ALA A 335 5.14 -19.44 1.74
N GLU A 336 5.12 -18.68 2.84
CA GLU A 336 4.47 -19.05 4.10
C GLU A 336 2.95 -19.33 3.95
N ARG A 337 2.35 -18.85 2.88
CA ARG A 337 0.91 -19.02 2.60
C ARG A 337 0.61 -20.12 1.59
N GLU A 338 1.65 -20.67 0.97
CA GLU A 338 1.48 -21.73 -0.02
C GLU A 338 1.31 -23.09 0.68
N PRO A 339 0.46 -23.99 0.15
CA PRO A 339 0.23 -25.31 0.70
C PRO A 339 1.49 -26.20 0.74
N ILE A 340 2.40 -25.98 -0.20
CA ILE A 340 3.70 -26.65 -0.31
C ILE A 340 4.78 -25.59 -0.13
N ALA A 341 5.57 -25.74 0.94
CA ALA A 341 6.67 -24.82 1.20
C ALA A 341 7.78 -24.98 0.14
N PRO A 342 8.07 -23.95 -0.69
CA PRO A 342 9.13 -24.02 -1.68
C PRO A 342 10.51 -24.11 -1.01
N PRO A 343 11.44 -24.95 -1.50
CA PRO A 343 12.81 -24.96 -1.05
C PRO A 343 13.53 -23.63 -1.32
N ALA A 344 14.57 -23.34 -0.56
CA ALA A 344 15.28 -22.06 -0.63
C ALA A 344 15.95 -21.81 -1.99
N ASP A 345 16.47 -22.86 -2.63
CA ASP A 345 17.08 -22.82 -3.96
C ASP A 345 16.09 -22.45 -5.07
N VAL A 346 14.84 -22.94 -4.97
CA VAL A 346 13.74 -22.56 -5.89
C VAL A 346 13.38 -21.07 -5.72
N LEU A 347 13.29 -20.58 -4.48
CA LEU A 347 13.04 -19.17 -4.22
C LEU A 347 14.19 -18.29 -4.73
N GLU A 348 15.43 -18.72 -4.57
CA GLU A 348 16.60 -18.01 -5.07
C GLU A 348 16.64 -17.99 -6.60
N PHE A 349 16.29 -19.10 -7.24
CA PHE A 349 16.16 -19.20 -8.69
C PHE A 349 15.13 -18.20 -9.21
N ILE A 350 13.92 -18.18 -8.64
CA ILE A 350 12.86 -17.25 -9.03
C ILE A 350 13.31 -15.79 -8.82
N ALA A 351 13.87 -15.47 -7.64
CA ALA A 351 14.31 -14.12 -7.30
C ALA A 351 15.43 -13.61 -8.21
N SER A 352 16.33 -14.50 -8.66
CA SER A 352 17.46 -14.13 -9.52
C SER A 352 17.04 -13.86 -10.96
N ASN A 353 16.03 -14.56 -11.45
CA ASN A 353 15.63 -14.51 -12.84
C ASN A 353 14.49 -13.52 -13.11
N ILE A 354 13.64 -13.20 -12.11
CA ILE A 354 12.53 -12.25 -12.26
C ILE A 354 12.86 -10.99 -11.47
N THR A 355 13.23 -9.94 -12.19
CA THR A 355 13.81 -8.72 -11.62
C THR A 355 12.92 -7.49 -11.73
N ASN A 356 11.96 -7.46 -12.67
CA ASN A 356 11.30 -6.23 -13.09
C ASN A 356 10.16 -5.80 -12.18
N ASN A 357 9.30 -6.72 -11.75
CA ASN A 357 8.16 -6.36 -10.92
C ASN A 357 7.76 -7.47 -9.93
N ILE A 358 7.15 -7.06 -8.80
CA ILE A 358 6.75 -7.96 -7.73
C ILE A 358 5.55 -8.82 -8.16
N ARG A 359 4.66 -8.34 -9.04
CA ARG A 359 3.52 -9.14 -9.53
C ARG A 359 3.98 -10.35 -10.33
N GLU A 360 4.99 -10.17 -11.19
CA GLU A 360 5.57 -11.30 -11.94
C GLU A 360 6.30 -12.26 -11.01
N LEU A 361 7.01 -11.72 -10.01
CA LEU A 361 7.70 -12.50 -9.00
C LEU A 361 6.72 -13.39 -8.19
N GLU A 362 5.61 -12.82 -7.73
CA GLU A 362 4.53 -13.55 -7.04
C GLU A 362 3.82 -14.53 -7.97
N GLY A 363 3.54 -14.11 -9.21
CA GLY A 363 2.92 -14.96 -10.22
C GLY A 363 3.77 -16.18 -10.57
N ALA A 364 5.09 -16.03 -10.64
CA ALA A 364 6.02 -17.12 -10.85
C ALA A 364 6.00 -18.13 -9.70
N LEU A 365 6.04 -17.65 -8.46
CA LEU A 365 5.94 -18.51 -7.28
C LEU A 365 4.66 -19.34 -7.29
N ILE A 366 3.51 -18.67 -7.47
CA ILE A 366 2.20 -19.32 -7.52
C ILE A 366 2.15 -20.37 -8.64
N ARG A 367 2.67 -20.04 -9.84
CA ARG A 367 2.66 -20.97 -10.99
C ARG A 367 3.48 -22.22 -10.71
N VAL A 368 4.69 -22.09 -10.13
CA VAL A 368 5.56 -23.21 -9.81
C VAL A 368 4.96 -24.09 -8.71
N CYS A 369 4.42 -23.49 -7.63
CA CYS A 369 3.75 -24.21 -6.55
C CYS A 369 2.48 -24.94 -7.04
N ALA A 370 1.66 -24.27 -7.87
CA ALA A 370 0.46 -24.88 -8.42
C ALA A 370 0.79 -26.06 -9.34
N PHE A 371 1.79 -25.93 -10.21
CA PHE A 371 2.21 -27.01 -11.08
C PHE A 371 2.71 -28.23 -10.30
N ALA A 372 3.58 -28.01 -9.29
CA ALA A 372 4.06 -29.08 -8.42
C ALA A 372 2.91 -29.79 -7.69
N SER A 373 1.96 -29.02 -7.15
CA SER A 373 0.79 -29.55 -6.46
C SER A 373 -0.12 -30.38 -7.37
N LEU A 374 -0.39 -29.91 -8.59
CA LEU A 374 -1.27 -30.57 -9.55
C LEU A 374 -0.66 -31.83 -10.16
N THR A 375 0.68 -31.84 -10.36
CA THR A 375 1.36 -32.98 -10.97
C THR A 375 1.89 -33.99 -9.93
N GLY A 376 1.90 -33.64 -8.64
CA GLY A 376 2.50 -34.44 -7.58
C GLY A 376 4.03 -34.54 -7.65
N ASN A 377 4.67 -33.69 -8.46
CA ASN A 377 6.11 -33.67 -8.59
C ASN A 377 6.79 -32.90 -7.45
N PRO A 378 8.01 -33.30 -7.03
CA PRO A 378 8.76 -32.53 -6.05
C PRO A 378 9.12 -31.15 -6.61
N LEU A 379 9.09 -30.14 -5.76
CA LEU A 379 9.42 -28.76 -6.09
C LEU A 379 10.94 -28.62 -6.18
N THR A 380 11.48 -28.61 -7.40
CA THR A 380 12.93 -28.49 -7.68
C THR A 380 13.21 -27.33 -8.62
N VAL A 381 14.47 -26.92 -8.72
CA VAL A 381 14.90 -25.85 -9.62
C VAL A 381 14.63 -26.21 -11.09
N GLU A 382 14.84 -27.48 -11.48
CA GLU A 382 14.58 -27.96 -12.84
C GLU A 382 13.09 -27.87 -13.20
N LEU A 383 12.20 -28.19 -12.24
CA LEU A 383 10.76 -28.02 -12.43
C LEU A 383 10.42 -26.54 -12.59
N ALA A 384 10.99 -25.68 -11.75
CA ALA A 384 10.76 -24.23 -11.81
C ALA A 384 11.25 -23.64 -13.15
N GLU A 385 12.43 -24.06 -13.63
CA GLU A 385 12.98 -23.66 -14.94
C GLU A 385 12.05 -24.07 -16.07
N GLY A 386 11.58 -25.32 -16.08
CA GLY A 386 10.63 -25.78 -17.09
C GLY A 386 9.31 -25.03 -17.11
N VAL A 387 8.73 -24.77 -15.91
CA VAL A 387 7.44 -24.08 -15.77
C VAL A 387 7.55 -22.60 -16.11
N LEU A 388 8.70 -21.97 -15.86
CA LEU A 388 8.93 -20.53 -16.08
C LEU A 388 9.63 -20.24 -17.41
N SER A 389 9.95 -21.24 -18.24
CA SER A 389 10.68 -21.06 -19.49
C SER A 389 10.13 -19.94 -20.38
N ASP A 390 8.81 -19.85 -20.52
CA ASP A 390 8.16 -18.80 -21.31
C ASP A 390 8.35 -17.39 -20.73
N ILE A 391 8.33 -17.26 -19.40
CA ILE A 391 8.57 -15.98 -18.70
C ILE A 391 10.04 -15.61 -18.82
N LEU A 392 10.93 -16.56 -18.59
CA LEU A 392 12.38 -16.33 -18.61
C LEU A 392 12.87 -15.94 -20.01
N THR A 393 12.30 -16.54 -21.05
CA THR A 393 12.60 -16.19 -22.45
C THR A 393 12.17 -14.75 -22.77
N ASN A 394 11.06 -14.27 -22.19
CA ASN A 394 10.55 -12.92 -22.39
C ASN A 394 11.21 -11.87 -21.46
N THR A 395 11.79 -12.31 -20.31
CA THR A 395 12.39 -11.41 -19.30
C THR A 395 13.86 -11.11 -19.60
N GLN A 396 14.54 -11.96 -20.40
CA GLN A 396 15.86 -11.59 -20.87
C GLN A 396 15.72 -10.40 -21.82
N PRO A 397 16.32 -9.23 -21.53
CA PRO A 397 16.33 -8.14 -22.48
C PRO A 397 16.95 -8.66 -23.78
N ARG A 398 16.15 -8.75 -24.82
CA ARG A 398 16.69 -9.12 -26.14
C ARG A 398 17.83 -8.17 -26.43
N PRO A 399 19.00 -8.66 -26.79
CA PRO A 399 20.12 -7.77 -27.08
C PRO A 399 19.67 -6.81 -28.18
N ILE A 400 19.75 -5.50 -27.87
CA ILE A 400 19.40 -4.46 -28.81
C ILE A 400 20.42 -4.50 -29.94
N THR A 401 19.99 -5.12 -31.06
CA THR A 401 20.83 -5.29 -32.24
C THR A 401 20.60 -4.16 -33.24
N PRO A 402 21.59 -3.80 -34.06
CA PRO A 402 21.42 -2.86 -35.15
C PRO A 402 20.27 -3.21 -36.09
N ALA A 403 20.03 -4.50 -36.32
CA ALA A 403 18.94 -5.00 -37.13
C ALA A 403 17.59 -4.65 -36.53
N LEU A 404 17.38 -4.84 -35.23
CA LEU A 404 16.17 -4.48 -34.52
C LEU A 404 15.89 -2.97 -34.59
N ILE A 405 16.92 -2.13 -34.40
CA ILE A 405 16.78 -0.68 -34.52
C ILE A 405 16.36 -0.25 -35.91
N LEU A 406 16.96 -0.83 -36.94
CA LEU A 406 16.56 -0.58 -38.33
C LEU A 406 15.15 -1.03 -38.63
N GLU A 407 14.73 -2.20 -38.14
CA GLU A 407 13.39 -2.73 -38.29
C GLU A 407 12.37 -1.78 -37.62
N LYS A 408 12.58 -1.39 -36.37
CA LYS A 408 11.66 -0.49 -35.66
C LYS A 408 11.66 0.93 -36.23
N THR A 409 12.78 1.39 -36.77
CA THR A 409 12.84 2.65 -37.52
C THR A 409 12.03 2.55 -38.82
N SER A 410 12.12 1.43 -39.54
CA SER A 410 11.35 1.11 -40.75
C SER A 410 9.85 1.13 -40.43
N GLU A 411 9.41 0.38 -39.45
CA GLU A 411 8.01 0.30 -39.00
C GLU A 411 7.43 1.66 -38.59
N MET A 412 8.18 2.42 -37.78
CA MET A 412 7.69 3.68 -37.23
C MET A 412 7.51 4.78 -38.27
N PHE A 413 8.40 4.86 -39.25
CA PHE A 413 8.41 5.92 -40.26
C PHE A 413 7.82 5.49 -41.59
N ASP A 414 7.31 4.26 -41.71
CA ASP A 414 6.71 3.67 -42.92
C ASP A 414 7.65 3.73 -44.15
N PHE A 415 8.93 3.35 -43.94
CA PHE A 415 9.93 3.21 -44.97
C PHE A 415 10.53 1.80 -44.94
N THR A 416 10.88 1.25 -46.09
CA THR A 416 11.59 -0.02 -46.12
C THR A 416 13.03 0.12 -45.61
N ILE A 417 13.60 -0.96 -45.06
CA ILE A 417 15.00 -0.98 -44.61
C ILE A 417 15.96 -0.59 -45.78
N ASP A 418 15.64 -1.00 -47.02
CA ASP A 418 16.44 -0.65 -48.20
C ASP A 418 16.37 0.84 -48.51
N GLU A 419 15.23 1.50 -48.31
CA GLU A 419 15.11 2.96 -48.44
C GLU A 419 15.91 3.68 -47.39
N ILE A 420 15.86 3.20 -46.10
CA ILE A 420 16.64 3.76 -45.01
C ILE A 420 18.13 3.63 -45.30
N ARG A 421 18.60 2.52 -45.83
CA ARG A 421 19.99 2.28 -46.24
C ARG A 421 20.36 3.01 -47.52
N GLY A 422 19.36 3.26 -48.38
CA GLY A 422 19.54 3.83 -49.71
C GLY A 422 20.07 5.28 -49.71
N GLN A 423 20.39 5.79 -50.93
CA GLN A 423 20.98 7.10 -51.11
C GLN A 423 19.98 8.26 -51.25
N SER A 424 18.67 7.97 -51.19
CA SER A 424 17.60 8.95 -51.35
C SER A 424 17.74 10.12 -50.33
N ARG A 425 17.55 11.37 -50.81
CA ARG A 425 17.65 12.60 -50.00
C ARG A 425 16.29 13.25 -49.71
N ARG A 426 15.16 12.49 -49.83
CA ARG A 426 13.83 13.00 -49.49
C ARG A 426 13.81 13.37 -48.00
N ARG A 427 13.31 14.58 -47.68
CA ARG A 427 13.35 15.12 -46.31
C ARG A 427 12.80 14.19 -45.24
N PRO A 428 11.59 13.57 -45.38
CA PRO A 428 11.07 12.68 -44.33
C PRO A 428 12.00 11.47 -44.10
N LEU A 429 12.52 10.85 -45.16
CA LEU A 429 13.42 9.71 -45.09
C LEU A 429 14.79 10.08 -44.47
N VAL A 430 15.28 11.28 -44.77
CA VAL A 430 16.54 11.78 -44.16
C VAL A 430 16.35 11.99 -42.66
N THR A 431 15.19 12.49 -42.22
CA THR A 431 14.88 12.67 -40.79
C THR A 431 14.76 11.33 -40.09
N ALA A 432 14.02 10.37 -40.64
CA ALA A 432 13.91 9.02 -40.10
C ALA A 432 15.29 8.34 -39.94
N ARG A 433 16.14 8.47 -40.95
CA ARG A 433 17.52 7.97 -40.93
C ARG A 433 18.36 8.61 -39.84
N GLN A 434 18.27 9.95 -39.69
CA GLN A 434 19.00 10.66 -38.66
C GLN A 434 18.57 10.30 -37.26
N ILE A 435 17.26 10.12 -37.02
CA ILE A 435 16.70 9.63 -35.76
C ILE A 435 17.18 8.20 -35.48
N GLY A 436 17.11 7.29 -36.48
CA GLY A 436 17.60 5.92 -36.33
C GLY A 436 19.10 5.85 -35.98
N MET A 437 19.94 6.69 -36.63
CA MET A 437 21.37 6.79 -36.29
C MET A 437 21.60 7.29 -34.88
N TYR A 438 20.84 8.31 -34.43
CA TYR A 438 20.90 8.83 -33.08
C TYR A 438 20.52 7.76 -32.05
N VAL A 439 19.38 7.10 -32.23
CA VAL A 439 18.90 6.05 -31.32
C VAL A 439 19.88 4.85 -31.31
N MET A 440 20.45 4.46 -32.46
CA MET A 440 21.47 3.42 -32.49
C MET A 440 22.72 3.78 -31.69
N ARG A 441 23.14 5.04 -31.71
CA ARG A 441 24.28 5.52 -30.91
C ARG A 441 23.98 5.51 -29.41
N GLU A 442 22.76 5.92 -29.02
CA GLU A 442 22.35 6.01 -27.62
C GLU A 442 22.07 4.62 -26.98
N MET A 443 21.59 3.67 -27.79
CA MET A 443 21.14 2.35 -27.29
C MET A 443 22.18 1.23 -27.50
N THR A 444 23.29 1.51 -28.15
CA THR A 444 24.36 0.53 -28.41
C THR A 444 25.74 1.14 -28.22
N ASP A 445 26.72 0.30 -27.90
CA ASP A 445 28.13 0.72 -27.78
C ASP A 445 28.88 0.80 -29.14
N LEU A 446 28.12 0.84 -30.23
CA LEU A 446 28.69 0.84 -31.57
C LEU A 446 29.43 2.14 -31.87
N SER A 447 30.59 2.02 -32.52
CA SER A 447 31.32 3.15 -33.02
C SER A 447 30.62 3.82 -34.23
N TYR A 448 30.83 5.12 -34.44
CA TYR A 448 30.26 5.83 -35.60
C TYR A 448 30.52 5.15 -36.94
N PRO A 449 31.72 4.56 -37.22
CA PRO A 449 31.94 3.79 -38.42
C PRO A 449 31.12 2.50 -38.51
N ALA A 450 30.83 1.85 -37.38
CA ALA A 450 29.95 0.67 -37.35
C ALA A 450 28.52 1.04 -37.69
N ILE A 451 27.99 2.09 -37.06
CA ILE A 451 26.65 2.64 -37.35
C ILE A 451 26.55 3.05 -38.83
N ALA A 452 27.56 3.68 -39.36
CA ALA A 452 27.59 4.11 -40.76
C ALA A 452 27.48 2.95 -41.74
N ARG A 453 28.07 1.76 -41.46
CA ARG A 453 27.97 0.56 -42.22
C ARG A 453 26.53 0.01 -42.24
N ASP A 454 25.87 -0.02 -41.08
CA ASP A 454 24.51 -0.51 -40.93
C ASP A 454 23.47 0.36 -41.68
N PHE A 455 23.76 1.67 -41.78
CA PHE A 455 22.94 2.62 -42.56
C PHE A 455 23.37 2.76 -44.03
N GLY A 456 23.91 1.69 -44.62
CA GLY A 456 24.22 1.62 -46.08
C GLY A 456 25.59 2.09 -46.46
N GLY A 457 26.61 1.94 -45.58
CA GLY A 457 28.01 2.23 -45.88
C GLY A 457 28.31 3.71 -46.05
N ARG A 458 27.66 4.57 -45.25
CA ARG A 458 27.86 6.02 -45.27
C ARG A 458 29.20 6.40 -44.65
N ASP A 459 29.61 7.65 -44.86
CA ASP A 459 30.74 8.19 -44.15
C ASP A 459 30.38 8.38 -42.65
N HIS A 460 31.29 8.04 -41.77
CA HIS A 460 31.10 8.20 -40.30
C HIS A 460 30.81 9.63 -39.88
N THR A 461 31.32 10.64 -40.61
CA THR A 461 31.03 12.06 -40.38
C THR A 461 29.54 12.37 -40.56
N THR A 462 28.85 11.64 -41.48
CA THR A 462 27.41 11.76 -41.66
C THR A 462 26.65 11.32 -40.42
N VAL A 463 27.13 10.28 -39.72
CA VAL A 463 26.53 9.79 -38.48
C VAL A 463 26.77 10.81 -37.34
N ILE A 464 27.99 11.33 -37.20
CA ILE A 464 28.31 12.37 -36.22
C ILE A 464 27.40 13.57 -36.39
N HIS A 465 27.28 14.12 -37.61
CA HIS A 465 26.36 15.22 -37.87
C HIS A 465 24.90 14.91 -37.63
N ALA A 466 24.46 13.65 -37.88
CA ALA A 466 23.11 13.22 -37.60
C ALA A 466 22.83 13.21 -36.09
N VAL A 467 23.76 12.66 -35.31
CA VAL A 467 23.65 12.58 -33.84
C VAL A 467 23.63 13.99 -33.22
N GLU A 468 24.58 14.86 -33.59
CA GLU A 468 24.61 16.24 -33.10
C GLU A 468 23.35 17.02 -33.46
N LYS A 469 22.90 16.89 -34.72
CA LYS A 469 21.71 17.58 -35.22
C LYS A 469 20.44 17.12 -34.47
N ILE A 470 20.23 15.81 -34.28
CA ILE A 470 19.04 15.30 -33.58
C ILE A 470 19.10 15.68 -32.10
N SER A 471 20.26 15.58 -31.45
CA SER A 471 20.47 16.05 -30.06
C SER A 471 20.13 17.55 -29.90
N GLY A 472 20.50 18.40 -30.84
CA GLY A 472 20.13 19.81 -30.88
C GLY A 472 18.61 20.01 -31.06
N LEU A 473 18.04 19.34 -32.08
CA LEU A 473 16.61 19.46 -32.40
C LEU A 473 15.69 18.94 -31.31
N MET A 474 16.08 17.93 -30.51
CA MET A 474 15.33 17.46 -29.35
C MET A 474 15.11 18.54 -28.30
N LYS A 475 16.06 19.48 -28.16
CA LYS A 475 15.92 20.60 -27.22
C LYS A 475 15.00 21.71 -27.74
N GLU A 476 14.90 21.84 -29.08
CA GLU A 476 14.18 22.93 -29.72
C GLU A 476 12.79 22.53 -30.23
N ARG A 477 12.58 21.25 -30.57
CA ARG A 477 11.37 20.75 -31.25
C ARG A 477 10.78 19.56 -30.54
N ARG A 478 9.64 19.75 -29.90
CA ARG A 478 8.90 18.69 -29.19
C ARG A 478 8.61 17.49 -30.10
N GLN A 479 8.24 17.72 -31.36
CA GLN A 479 7.95 16.62 -32.31
C GLN A 479 9.13 15.65 -32.49
N ILE A 480 10.38 16.17 -32.56
CA ILE A 480 11.57 15.31 -32.69
C ILE A 480 11.83 14.57 -31.38
N TYR A 481 11.64 15.23 -30.25
CA TYR A 481 11.75 14.61 -28.94
C TYR A 481 10.76 13.44 -28.80
N ASP A 482 9.49 13.65 -29.15
CA ASP A 482 8.43 12.63 -29.10
C ASP A 482 8.78 11.44 -30.03
N GLN A 483 9.25 11.70 -31.24
CA GLN A 483 9.64 10.65 -32.20
C GLN A 483 10.85 9.82 -31.71
N VAL A 484 11.85 10.43 -31.11
CA VAL A 484 13.01 9.71 -30.54
C VAL A 484 12.57 8.88 -29.35
N THR A 485 11.75 9.44 -28.46
CA THR A 485 11.23 8.74 -27.26
C THR A 485 10.37 7.54 -27.68
N GLU A 486 9.47 7.73 -28.63
CA GLU A 486 8.61 6.65 -29.14
C GLU A 486 9.43 5.52 -29.77
N LEU A 487 10.43 5.85 -30.63
CA LEU A 487 11.29 4.84 -31.22
C LEU A 487 12.07 4.05 -30.16
N THR A 488 12.60 4.76 -29.17
CA THR A 488 13.33 4.16 -28.05
C THR A 488 12.45 3.20 -27.25
N GLN A 489 11.19 3.58 -26.98
CA GLN A 489 10.23 2.73 -26.29
C GLN A 489 9.85 1.50 -27.11
N ARG A 490 9.59 1.64 -28.41
CA ARG A 490 9.29 0.50 -29.31
C ARG A 490 10.43 -0.51 -29.36
N ILE A 491 11.69 -0.05 -29.32
CA ILE A 491 12.86 -0.93 -29.30
C ILE A 491 12.99 -1.65 -27.95
N ARG A 492 12.74 -0.95 -26.84
CA ARG A 492 12.82 -1.56 -25.48
C ARG A 492 11.70 -2.59 -25.24
N ASN A 493 10.55 -2.41 -25.87
CA ASN A 493 9.37 -3.25 -25.71
C ASN A 493 9.30 -4.40 -26.75
N SER A 494 10.35 -4.57 -27.55
CA SER A 494 10.47 -5.64 -28.56
C SER A 494 11.36 -6.74 -28.08
#